data_07a980ac99221cb34fc9951f387e69f4
#
_entry.id   07a980ac99221cb34fc9951f387e69f4
#
_cell.length_a   1.000
_cell.length_b   1.000
_cell.length_c   1.000
_cell.angle_alpha   90.00
_cell.angle_beta   90.00
_cell.angle_gamma   90.00
#
_symmetry.space_group_name_H-M   'P 1'
#
loop_
_entity.id
_entity.type
_entity.pdbx_description
1 polymer ?
#
loop_
_entity_poly.entity_id
_entity_poly.type
_entity_poly.pdbx_seq_one_letter_code
_entity_poly.pdbx_strand_id
1 'polypeptide(L)'
;MNSNYKLDIAYIAGLFDGEGNVSYKKYPKKRKGSKKDYMTWNIRLEISMTDKDVIELVHETLGCGTFHKKPPSKGQLGKKMQYRWRCGYRDALHVCKLFWPYATVKLHKIEQIIDHYEPDIQELGDNVVDLEKERFIRTQWP
;
A
#
# COMPACT_ATOMS: atom_id res chain seq x y z
N MET A 1 -6.62 14.73 15.98
CA MET A 1 -6.23 13.34 15.72
C MET A 1 -5.43 12.82 16.90
N ASN A 2 -5.80 11.67 17.39
CA ASN A 2 -5.18 11.03 18.53
C ASN A 2 -3.72 10.69 18.25
N SER A 3 -2.79 10.96 19.18
CA SER A 3 -1.38 10.62 19.06
C SER A 3 -1.17 9.12 18.82
N ASN A 4 -2.05 8.26 19.34
CA ASN A 4 -2.02 6.81 19.12
C ASN A 4 -2.22 6.43 17.65
N TYR A 5 -3.04 7.19 16.93
CA TYR A 5 -3.26 6.95 15.50
C TYR A 5 -1.97 7.15 14.69
N LYS A 6 -1.21 8.20 14.98
CA LYS A 6 0.08 8.43 14.31
C LYS A 6 1.08 7.31 14.60
N LEU A 7 1.14 6.85 15.83
CA LEU A 7 2.01 5.73 16.23
C LEU A 7 1.59 4.44 15.53
N ASP A 8 0.29 4.20 15.43
CA ASP A 8 -0.24 3.02 14.73
C ASP A 8 0.09 3.08 13.23
N ILE A 9 -0.07 4.24 12.61
CA ILE A 9 0.29 4.42 11.20
C ILE A 9 1.79 4.20 10.99
N ALA A 10 2.64 4.75 11.85
CA ALA A 10 4.09 4.56 11.75
C ALA A 10 4.48 3.09 11.90
N TYR A 11 3.87 2.39 12.85
CA TYR A 11 4.08 0.96 13.04
C TYR A 11 3.67 0.16 11.82
N ILE A 12 2.46 0.42 11.30
CA ILE A 12 1.93 -0.30 10.13
C ILE A 12 2.76 0.01 8.90
N ALA A 13 3.21 1.25 8.72
CA ALA A 13 4.08 1.63 7.61
C ALA A 13 5.41 0.87 7.67
N GLY A 14 6.00 0.73 8.85
CA GLY A 14 7.21 -0.06 9.04
C GLY A 14 6.99 -1.54 8.78
N LEU A 15 5.87 -2.07 9.24
CA LEU A 15 5.47 -3.45 8.95
C LEU A 15 5.31 -3.67 7.46
N PHE A 16 4.64 -2.76 6.77
CA PHE A 16 4.47 -2.82 5.32
C PHE A 16 5.81 -2.72 4.60
N ASP A 17 6.70 -1.87 5.09
CA ASP A 17 8.04 -1.71 4.51
C ASP A 17 8.83 -3.02 4.52
N GLY A 18 8.67 -3.84 5.56
CA GLY A 18 9.35 -5.12 5.72
C GLY A 18 8.61 -6.31 5.12
N GLU A 19 7.30 -6.40 5.38
CA GLU A 19 6.49 -7.59 5.09
C GLU A 19 5.44 -7.38 4.00
N GLY A 20 5.23 -6.14 3.58
CA GLY A 20 4.20 -5.82 2.59
C GLY A 20 4.61 -6.14 1.17
N ASN A 21 3.64 -6.09 0.28
CA ASN A 21 3.84 -6.26 -1.16
C ASN A 21 3.09 -5.17 -1.91
N VAL A 22 3.76 -4.60 -2.92
CA VAL A 22 3.19 -3.59 -3.81
C VAL A 22 3.06 -4.20 -5.20
N SER A 23 1.85 -4.17 -5.75
CA SER A 23 1.64 -4.43 -7.18
C SER A 23 1.38 -3.10 -7.88
N TYR A 24 2.21 -2.79 -8.85
CA TYR A 24 2.06 -1.60 -9.70
C TYR A 24 2.50 -1.99 -11.10
N LYS A 25 1.55 -2.41 -11.92
CA LYS A 25 1.87 -2.86 -13.28
C LYS A 25 0.70 -2.66 -14.22
N LYS A 26 1.04 -2.46 -15.49
CA LYS A 26 0.09 -2.40 -16.58
C LYS A 26 0.04 -3.79 -17.25
N TYR A 27 -1.14 -4.26 -17.56
CA TYR A 27 -1.30 -5.57 -18.17
C TYR A 27 -2.44 -5.56 -19.19
N PRO A 28 -2.37 -6.43 -20.24
CA PRO A 28 -3.46 -6.54 -21.21
C PRO A 28 -4.63 -7.31 -20.62
N LYS A 29 -5.84 -6.86 -20.93
CA LYS A 29 -7.08 -7.52 -20.55
C LYS A 29 -8.03 -7.52 -21.72
N LYS A 30 -8.68 -8.65 -21.96
CA LYS A 30 -9.69 -8.78 -23.04
C LYS A 30 -11.05 -8.41 -22.51
N ARG A 31 -11.78 -7.57 -23.26
CA ARG A 31 -13.20 -7.37 -23.03
C ARG A 31 -13.96 -8.58 -23.59
N LYS A 32 -14.99 -9.02 -22.87
CA LYS A 32 -15.88 -10.09 -23.32
C LYS A 32 -16.46 -9.73 -24.69
N GLY A 33 -16.20 -10.58 -25.69
CA GLY A 33 -16.66 -10.35 -27.06
C GLY A 33 -15.79 -9.46 -27.93
N SER A 34 -14.66 -8.97 -27.42
CA SER A 34 -13.74 -8.16 -28.21
C SER A 34 -12.52 -8.97 -28.65
N LYS A 35 -12.06 -8.71 -29.89
CA LYS A 35 -10.82 -9.30 -30.42
C LYS A 35 -9.57 -8.53 -30.01
N LYS A 36 -9.72 -7.30 -29.50
CA LYS A 36 -8.60 -6.45 -29.12
C LYS A 36 -8.43 -6.44 -27.60
N ASP A 37 -7.17 -6.56 -27.17
CA ASP A 37 -6.81 -6.36 -25.79
C ASP A 37 -6.81 -4.87 -25.46
N TYR A 38 -7.23 -4.51 -24.26
CA TYR A 38 -7.02 -3.17 -23.74
C TYR A 38 -6.07 -3.24 -22.54
N MET A 39 -5.30 -2.17 -22.35
CA MET A 39 -4.36 -2.10 -21.24
C MET A 39 -5.08 -1.60 -19.98
N THR A 40 -4.81 -2.26 -18.87
CA THR A 40 -5.34 -1.85 -17.56
C THR A 40 -4.23 -1.92 -16.51
N TRP A 41 -4.43 -1.23 -15.41
CA TRP A 41 -3.49 -1.20 -14.31
C TRP A 41 -3.91 -2.15 -13.20
N ASN A 42 -2.92 -2.80 -12.61
CA ASN A 42 -3.08 -3.51 -11.34
C ASN A 42 -2.31 -2.72 -10.28
N ILE A 43 -3.04 -2.04 -9.41
CA ILE A 43 -2.47 -1.21 -8.35
C ILE A 43 -3.02 -1.74 -7.04
N ARG A 44 -2.13 -2.30 -6.20
CA ARG A 44 -2.55 -3.00 -5.00
C ARG A 44 -1.46 -3.02 -3.95
N LEU A 45 -1.87 -2.88 -2.70
CA LEU A 45 -1.04 -3.10 -1.53
C LEU A 45 -1.56 -4.30 -0.76
N GLU A 46 -0.64 -5.06 -0.16
CA GLU A 46 -1.00 -6.28 0.56
C GLU A 46 -0.03 -6.52 1.72
N ILE A 47 -0.55 -6.97 2.85
CA ILE A 47 0.22 -7.53 3.95
C ILE A 47 -0.38 -8.89 4.29
N SER A 48 0.46 -9.93 4.34
CA SER A 48 0.05 -11.29 4.74
C SER A 48 0.92 -11.77 5.88
N MET A 49 0.31 -12.26 6.93
CA MET A 49 1.01 -12.76 8.12
C MET A 49 0.21 -13.88 8.79
N THR A 50 0.88 -14.64 9.64
CA THR A 50 0.22 -15.64 10.48
C THR A 50 -0.43 -15.02 11.72
N ASP A 51 -0.08 -13.79 12.07
CA ASP A 51 -0.62 -13.09 13.23
C ASP A 51 -1.93 -12.38 12.85
N LYS A 52 -3.04 -12.97 13.27
CA LYS A 52 -4.37 -12.46 12.98
C LYS A 52 -4.61 -11.07 13.56
N ASP A 53 -4.21 -10.87 14.82
CA ASP A 53 -4.48 -9.62 15.53
C ASP A 53 -3.78 -8.43 14.89
N VAL A 54 -2.56 -8.63 14.38
CA VAL A 54 -1.81 -7.60 13.67
C VAL A 54 -2.53 -7.22 12.37
N ILE A 55 -3.01 -8.19 11.60
CA ILE A 55 -3.72 -7.92 10.35
C ILE A 55 -5.07 -7.24 10.61
N GLU A 56 -5.77 -7.63 11.68
CA GLU A 56 -6.98 -6.93 12.10
C GLU A 56 -6.69 -5.47 12.47
N LEU A 57 -5.60 -5.22 13.20
CA LEU A 57 -5.17 -3.87 13.54
C LEU A 57 -4.91 -3.03 12.27
N VAL A 58 -4.23 -3.60 11.28
CA VAL A 58 -3.99 -2.94 10.00
C VAL A 58 -5.30 -2.52 9.35
N HIS A 59 -6.24 -3.45 9.22
CA HIS A 59 -7.53 -3.20 8.58
C HIS A 59 -8.34 -2.13 9.32
N GLU A 60 -8.41 -2.22 10.63
CA GLU A 60 -9.17 -1.28 11.45
C GLU A 60 -8.54 0.12 11.44
N THR A 61 -7.22 0.20 11.55
CA THR A 61 -6.52 1.48 11.61
C THR A 61 -6.59 2.23 10.28
N LEU A 62 -6.37 1.52 9.17
CA LEU A 62 -6.39 2.15 7.85
C LEU A 62 -7.80 2.46 7.36
N GLY A 63 -8.81 1.76 7.85
CA GLY A 63 -10.20 2.03 7.53
C GLY A 63 -10.62 1.70 6.12
N CYS A 64 -9.78 1.00 5.36
CA CYS A 64 -10.08 0.59 3.99
C CYS A 64 -9.44 -0.75 3.68
N GLY A 65 -9.77 -1.31 2.51
CA GLY A 65 -9.27 -2.60 2.11
C GLY A 65 -10.11 -3.75 2.64
N THR A 66 -9.61 -4.95 2.47
CA THR A 66 -10.31 -6.18 2.86
C THR A 66 -9.42 -7.03 3.74
N PHE A 67 -10.04 -7.76 4.64
CA PHE A 67 -9.40 -8.74 5.51
C PHE A 67 -9.85 -10.14 5.09
N HIS A 68 -8.89 -11.01 4.80
CA HIS A 68 -9.17 -12.38 4.36
C HIS A 68 -8.30 -13.39 5.10
N LYS A 69 -8.84 -14.59 5.26
CA LYS A 69 -8.07 -15.76 5.63
C LYS A 69 -7.42 -16.33 4.36
N LYS A 70 -6.14 -16.69 4.47
CA LYS A 70 -5.41 -17.33 3.38
C LYS A 70 -4.95 -18.72 3.85
N PRO A 71 -5.74 -19.78 3.57
CA PRO A 71 -5.34 -21.12 3.98
C PRO A 71 -4.08 -21.56 3.23
N PRO A 72 -3.26 -22.45 3.84
CA PRO A 72 -2.10 -23.01 3.16
C PRO A 72 -2.53 -23.77 1.90
N SER A 73 -1.74 -23.66 0.85
CA SER A 73 -2.00 -24.38 -0.40
C SER A 73 -1.82 -25.88 -0.22
N LYS A 74 -2.44 -26.66 -1.12
CA LYS A 74 -2.25 -28.13 -1.15
C LYS A 74 -0.76 -28.45 -1.23
N GLY A 75 -0.30 -29.38 -0.41
CA GLY A 75 1.12 -29.74 -0.33
C GLY A 75 1.91 -28.99 0.73
N GLN A 76 1.31 -28.02 1.40
CA GLN A 76 1.92 -27.30 2.52
C GLN A 76 1.32 -27.74 3.86
N LEU A 77 1.15 -29.02 4.03
CA LEU A 77 0.63 -29.61 5.26
C LEU A 77 1.51 -29.20 6.46
N GLY A 78 0.85 -28.78 7.54
CA GLY A 78 1.53 -28.33 8.75
C GLY A 78 1.86 -26.84 8.80
N LYS A 79 1.64 -26.07 7.74
CA LYS A 79 1.81 -24.63 7.78
C LYS A 79 0.59 -23.94 8.36
N LYS A 80 0.84 -22.85 9.09
CA LYS A 80 -0.20 -22.11 9.77
C LYS A 80 -1.08 -21.34 8.78
N MET A 81 -2.33 -21.11 9.17
CA MET A 81 -3.23 -20.19 8.49
C MET A 81 -2.60 -18.80 8.42
N GLN A 82 -2.63 -18.20 7.23
CA GLN A 82 -2.24 -16.80 7.06
C GLN A 82 -3.48 -15.90 7.01
N TYR A 83 -3.28 -14.66 7.38
CA TYR A 83 -4.29 -13.61 7.29
C TYR A 83 -3.76 -12.54 6.37
N ARG A 84 -4.64 -11.93 5.60
CA ARG A 84 -4.24 -10.98 4.56
C ARG A 84 -5.11 -9.73 4.62
N TRP A 85 -4.44 -8.58 4.63
CA TRP A 85 -5.06 -7.30 4.34
C TRP A 85 -4.63 -6.89 2.94
N ARG A 86 -5.57 -6.36 2.16
CA ARG A 86 -5.32 -5.93 0.79
C ARG A 86 -6.18 -4.73 0.47
N CYS A 87 -5.61 -3.74 -0.21
CA CYS A 87 -6.37 -2.64 -0.80
C CYS A 87 -5.85 -2.34 -2.21
N GLY A 88 -6.65 -1.65 -2.99
CA GLY A 88 -6.28 -1.35 -4.38
C GLY A 88 -6.77 0.01 -4.85
N TYR A 89 -6.18 0.47 -5.96
CA TYR A 89 -6.58 1.67 -6.69
C TYR A 89 -6.59 2.92 -5.80
N ARG A 90 -7.69 3.61 -5.69
CA ARG A 90 -7.79 4.86 -4.90
C ARG A 90 -7.51 4.65 -3.42
N ASP A 91 -7.89 3.50 -2.88
CA ASP A 91 -7.56 3.16 -1.50
C ASP A 91 -6.06 2.96 -1.33
N ALA A 92 -5.41 2.37 -2.32
CA ALA A 92 -3.95 2.23 -2.31
C ALA A 92 -3.26 3.59 -2.33
N LEU A 93 -3.77 4.55 -3.10
CA LEU A 93 -3.27 5.93 -3.09
C LEU A 93 -3.37 6.53 -1.68
N HIS A 94 -4.54 6.41 -1.07
CA HIS A 94 -4.76 6.93 0.28
C HIS A 94 -3.77 6.35 1.28
N VAL A 95 -3.60 5.04 1.26
CA VAL A 95 -2.68 4.34 2.17
C VAL A 95 -1.22 4.70 1.87
N CYS A 96 -0.85 4.82 0.60
CA CYS A 96 0.48 5.24 0.21
C CYS A 96 0.83 6.62 0.78
N LYS A 97 -0.12 7.54 0.78
CA LYS A 97 0.08 8.86 1.38
C LYS A 97 0.28 8.79 2.89
N LEU A 98 -0.43 7.87 3.56
CA LEU A 98 -0.24 7.64 4.99
C LEU A 98 1.14 7.04 5.31
N PHE A 99 1.61 6.11 4.47
CA PHE A 99 2.88 5.42 4.68
C PHE A 99 4.09 6.25 4.24
N TRP A 100 3.88 7.16 3.32
CA TRP A 100 4.96 7.89 2.66
C TRP A 100 5.97 8.55 3.63
N PRO A 101 5.55 9.21 4.74
CA PRO A 101 6.52 9.81 5.66
C PRO A 101 7.44 8.81 6.35
N TYR A 102 7.04 7.54 6.43
CA TYR A 102 7.72 6.51 7.21
C TYR A 102 8.39 5.43 6.36
N ALA A 103 8.05 5.33 5.08
CA ALA A 103 8.56 4.26 4.22
C ALA A 103 10.04 4.47 3.87
N THR A 104 10.77 3.38 3.72
CA THR A 104 12.17 3.38 3.32
C THR A 104 12.42 2.39 2.20
N VAL A 105 12.24 1.10 2.46
CA VAL A 105 12.50 0.04 1.49
C VAL A 105 11.56 0.13 0.28
N LYS A 106 10.28 0.41 0.53
CA LYS A 106 9.24 0.46 -0.50
C LYS A 106 8.89 1.88 -0.94
N LEU A 107 9.67 2.86 -0.50
CA LEU A 107 9.39 4.28 -0.80
C LEU A 107 9.26 4.53 -2.31
N HIS A 108 10.15 3.97 -3.11
CA HIS A 108 10.13 4.14 -4.56
C HIS A 108 8.80 3.66 -5.16
N LYS A 109 8.34 2.49 -4.76
CA LYS A 109 7.07 1.93 -5.26
C LYS A 109 5.86 2.72 -4.76
N ILE A 110 5.90 3.19 -3.52
CA ILE A 110 4.86 4.04 -2.95
C ILE A 110 4.76 5.35 -3.74
N GLU A 111 5.89 5.97 -4.06
CA GLU A 111 5.93 7.18 -4.86
C GLU A 111 5.43 6.96 -6.29
N GLN A 112 5.69 5.80 -6.88
CA GLN A 112 5.15 5.46 -8.20
C GLN A 112 3.62 5.46 -8.20
N ILE A 113 3.00 4.93 -7.15
CA ILE A 113 1.53 4.93 -7.04
C ILE A 113 1.01 6.33 -6.83
N ILE A 114 1.64 7.12 -5.97
CA ILE A 114 1.23 8.50 -5.74
C ILE A 114 1.32 9.30 -7.05
N ASP A 115 2.43 9.18 -7.77
CA ASP A 115 2.63 9.87 -9.04
C ASP A 115 1.62 9.43 -10.12
N HIS A 116 1.21 8.18 -10.07
CA HIS A 116 0.21 7.66 -11.01
C HIS A 116 -1.12 8.43 -10.92
N TYR A 117 -1.54 8.74 -9.70
CA TYR A 117 -2.81 9.43 -9.46
C TYR A 117 -2.66 10.95 -9.35
N GLU A 118 -1.48 11.43 -8.96
CA GLU A 118 -1.22 12.84 -8.72
C GLU A 118 0.08 13.31 -9.42
N PRO A 119 0.16 13.18 -10.76
CA PRO A 119 1.40 13.49 -11.49
C PRO A 119 1.79 14.96 -11.43
N ASP A 120 0.83 15.86 -11.24
CA ASP A 120 1.06 17.30 -11.29
C ASP A 120 1.98 17.83 -10.18
N ILE A 121 2.13 17.06 -9.10
CA ILE A 121 3.00 17.46 -7.98
C ILE A 121 4.46 17.57 -8.44
N GLN A 122 4.87 16.80 -9.44
CA GLN A 122 6.24 16.81 -9.95
C GLN A 122 6.48 17.75 -11.13
N GLU A 123 5.42 18.23 -11.76
CA GLU A 123 5.51 19.07 -12.95
C GLU A 123 5.48 20.57 -12.66
N LEU A 124 5.39 20.97 -11.40
CA LEU A 124 5.19 22.36 -11.01
C LEU A 124 6.49 23.20 -10.95
N GLY A 125 7.59 22.72 -11.53
CA GLY A 125 8.84 23.48 -11.61
C GLY A 125 9.35 23.95 -10.24
N ASP A 126 9.61 25.27 -10.11
CA ASP A 126 10.11 25.85 -8.86
C ASP A 126 9.16 25.73 -7.68
N ASN A 127 7.91 25.35 -7.94
CA ASN A 127 6.91 25.07 -6.92
C ASN A 127 6.87 23.60 -6.52
N VAL A 128 7.78 22.78 -7.05
CA VAL A 128 7.87 21.38 -6.69
C VAL A 128 8.22 21.27 -5.23
N VAL A 129 7.36 20.61 -4.48
CA VAL A 129 7.65 20.25 -3.09
C VAL A 129 8.83 19.28 -3.11
N ASP A 130 9.90 19.62 -2.37
CA ASP A 130 10.98 18.67 -2.15
C ASP A 130 10.41 17.53 -1.31
N LEU A 131 10.16 16.38 -1.96
CA LEU A 131 9.50 15.25 -1.34
C LEU A 131 10.30 14.71 -0.14
N GLU A 132 11.62 14.69 -0.24
CA GLU A 132 12.46 14.22 0.87
C GLU A 132 12.37 15.17 2.06
N LYS A 133 12.38 16.47 1.82
CA LYS A 133 12.25 17.49 2.86
C LYS A 133 10.88 17.43 3.52
N GLU A 134 9.83 17.33 2.71
CA GLU A 134 8.46 17.21 3.22
C GLU A 134 8.29 15.93 4.05
N ARG A 135 8.85 14.83 3.58
CA ARG A 135 8.84 13.57 4.30
C ARG A 135 9.56 13.68 5.63
N PHE A 136 10.73 14.30 5.64
CA PHE A 136 11.50 14.54 6.86
C PHE A 136 10.70 15.38 7.87
N ILE A 137 10.08 16.47 7.41
CA ILE A 137 9.26 17.34 8.27
C ILE A 137 8.11 16.52 8.88
N ARG A 138 7.42 15.71 8.10
CA ARG A 138 6.28 14.91 8.58
C ARG A 138 6.71 13.87 9.60
N THR A 139 7.89 13.29 9.46
CA THR A 139 8.39 12.29 10.42
C THR A 139 8.83 12.92 11.73
N GLN A 140 9.20 14.20 11.74
CA GLN A 140 9.60 14.93 12.95
C GLN A 140 8.40 15.46 13.76
N TRP A 141 7.22 15.48 13.17
CA TRP A 141 6.03 15.99 13.86
C TRP A 141 5.55 15.00 14.93
N PRO A 142 5.32 15.48 16.17
CA PRO A 142 4.78 14.64 17.24
C PRO A 142 3.34 14.19 16.99
#